data_2808964aeb3fa7a895db88b1ab66d140
#
_entry.id   2808964aeb3fa7a895db88b1ab66d140
#
_cell.length_a   1.000
_cell.length_b   1.000
_cell.length_c   1.000
_cell.angle_alpha   90.00
_cell.angle_beta   90.00
_cell.angle_gamma   90.00
#
_symmetry.space_group_name_H-M   'P 1'
#
loop_
_entity.id
_entity.type
_entity.pdbx_description
1 polymer ?
#
loop_
_entity_poly.entity_id
_entity_poly.type
_entity_poly.pdbx_seq_one_letter_code
_entity_poly.pdbx_strand_id
1 'polypeptide(L)'
;MLGKVITVANQKGGVGKTTTAVNLSACLAALGKQVLIVDIDPQGNATSGLGINKADVRYCIYDVLINDISPIDATLPTEIEGLQIIPATIQLAGAEIELVPTISREVRLKRALEVIKDKYDYVIIDCPPSLGILTVNSLTASDSVLIPIQCEYYALEGLSQLLNTIRLVQKHLNNQLAIEGVLLTMLDARTNLGIQVIEEVKKYFQDKVYRTIIPRNVRLSEAPSHGQAIISYDPRSRGAEVYTDLAKEVVGI
;
A
#
# COMPACT_ATOMS: atom_id res chain seq x y z
N MET A 1 -9.05 -15.55 -12.28
CA MET A 1 -7.98 -15.75 -11.27
C MET A 1 -8.44 -15.01 -10.02
N LEU A 2 -8.24 -15.56 -8.84
CA LEU A 2 -8.51 -14.86 -7.58
C LEU A 2 -7.59 -13.62 -7.52
N GLY A 3 -8.14 -12.46 -7.20
CA GLY A 3 -7.36 -11.22 -7.12
C GLY A 3 -6.26 -11.31 -6.07
N LYS A 4 -5.04 -10.94 -6.43
CA LYS A 4 -3.88 -10.94 -5.52
C LYS A 4 -3.96 -9.73 -4.59
N VAL A 5 -3.98 -9.98 -3.28
CA VAL A 5 -4.03 -8.92 -2.24
C VAL A 5 -2.62 -8.62 -1.74
N ILE A 6 -2.15 -7.39 -1.96
CA ILE A 6 -0.81 -6.93 -1.55
C ILE A 6 -0.95 -5.77 -0.57
N THR A 7 -0.44 -5.93 0.64
CA THR A 7 -0.34 -4.83 1.61
C THR A 7 0.97 -4.07 1.43
N VAL A 8 0.92 -2.74 1.38
CA VAL A 8 2.10 -1.86 1.38
C VAL A 8 2.31 -1.35 2.82
N ALA A 9 3.30 -1.87 3.51
CA ALA A 9 3.48 -1.60 4.94
C ALA A 9 4.94 -1.29 5.31
N ASN A 10 5.11 -0.31 6.18
CA ASN A 10 6.32 -0.04 6.95
C ASN A 10 5.94 0.81 8.16
N GLN A 11 6.55 0.54 9.32
CA GLN A 11 6.33 1.30 10.55
C GLN A 11 6.84 2.74 10.44
N LYS A 12 7.92 2.97 9.69
CA LYS A 12 8.51 4.30 9.51
C LYS A 12 7.60 5.19 8.65
N GLY A 13 7.32 6.40 9.12
CA GLY A 13 6.65 7.43 8.33
C GLY A 13 7.54 7.94 7.19
N GLY A 14 6.93 8.42 6.11
CA GLY A 14 7.65 9.09 5.03
C GLY A 14 8.50 8.19 4.12
N VAL A 15 8.42 6.87 4.20
CA VAL A 15 9.20 5.94 3.34
C VAL A 15 8.58 5.69 1.96
N GLY A 16 7.47 6.36 1.64
CA GLY A 16 6.80 6.24 0.33
C GLY A 16 5.75 5.13 0.26
N LYS A 17 5.13 4.70 1.37
CA LYS A 17 4.03 3.71 1.37
C LYS A 17 2.89 4.14 0.46
N THR A 18 2.25 5.26 0.78
CA THR A 18 1.11 5.81 0.01
C THR A 18 1.50 6.13 -1.43
N THR A 19 2.69 6.74 -1.63
CA THR A 19 3.20 7.00 -2.98
C THR A 19 3.33 5.70 -3.78
N THR A 20 3.81 4.62 -3.16
CA THR A 20 3.92 3.31 -3.81
C THR A 20 2.55 2.70 -4.05
N ALA A 21 1.66 2.69 -3.06
CA ALA A 21 0.32 2.13 -3.21
C ALA A 21 -0.45 2.80 -4.36
N VAL A 22 -0.49 4.13 -4.40
CA VAL A 22 -1.17 4.91 -5.45
C VAL A 22 -0.55 4.67 -6.82
N ASN A 23 0.76 4.85 -6.96
CA ASN A 23 1.40 4.81 -8.27
C ASN A 23 1.55 3.39 -8.82
N LEU A 24 1.78 2.38 -7.96
CA LEU A 24 1.75 0.97 -8.38
C LEU A 24 0.35 0.59 -8.87
N SER A 25 -0.72 0.95 -8.14
CA SER A 25 -2.10 0.68 -8.53
C SER A 25 -2.45 1.32 -9.87
N ALA A 26 -2.07 2.59 -10.05
CA ALA A 26 -2.28 3.31 -11.30
C ALA A 26 -1.53 2.68 -12.48
N CYS A 27 -0.27 2.29 -12.29
CA CYS A 27 0.52 1.64 -13.33
C CYS A 27 0.02 0.22 -13.65
N LEU A 28 -0.45 -0.55 -12.66
CA LEU A 28 -1.09 -1.85 -12.90
C LEU A 28 -2.37 -1.69 -13.74
N ALA A 29 -3.20 -0.68 -13.44
CA ALA A 29 -4.39 -0.37 -14.22
C ALA A 29 -4.01 0.02 -15.66
N ALA A 30 -2.97 0.84 -15.85
CA ALA A 30 -2.45 1.18 -17.18
C ALA A 30 -1.90 -0.02 -17.97
N LEU A 31 -1.52 -1.11 -17.30
CA LEU A 31 -1.18 -2.40 -17.89
C LEU A 31 -2.43 -3.28 -18.18
N GLY A 32 -3.64 -2.72 -18.08
CA GLY A 32 -4.90 -3.40 -18.38
C GLY A 32 -5.40 -4.29 -17.23
N LYS A 33 -4.92 -4.14 -16.01
CA LYS A 33 -5.39 -4.89 -14.84
C LYS A 33 -6.57 -4.18 -14.18
N GLN A 34 -7.50 -4.96 -13.61
CA GLN A 34 -8.53 -4.44 -12.72
C GLN A 34 -7.95 -4.34 -11.31
N VAL A 35 -7.90 -3.13 -10.76
CA VAL A 35 -7.21 -2.85 -9.50
C VAL A 35 -8.13 -2.16 -8.51
N LEU A 36 -8.14 -2.67 -7.27
CA LEU A 36 -8.74 -1.99 -6.13
C LEU A 36 -7.62 -1.49 -5.21
N ILE A 37 -7.63 -0.22 -4.87
CA ILE A 37 -6.83 0.28 -3.75
C ILE A 37 -7.72 0.41 -2.51
N VAL A 38 -7.22 -0.03 -1.35
CA VAL A 38 -7.89 0.14 -0.05
C VAL A 38 -7.02 1.05 0.79
N ASP A 39 -7.50 2.25 1.04
CA ASP A 39 -6.84 3.20 1.94
C ASP A 39 -7.24 2.86 3.38
N ILE A 40 -6.29 2.39 4.20
CA ILE A 40 -6.54 2.06 5.61
C ILE A 40 -5.71 2.96 6.55
N ASP A 41 -5.21 4.08 6.04
CA ASP A 41 -4.59 5.13 6.84
C ASP A 41 -5.66 6.19 7.21
N PRO A 42 -5.88 6.50 8.51
CA PRO A 42 -6.80 7.56 8.94
C PRO A 42 -6.51 8.94 8.32
N GLN A 43 -5.29 9.17 7.86
CA GLN A 43 -4.94 10.40 7.14
C GLN A 43 -5.60 10.47 5.75
N GLY A 44 -5.96 9.32 5.15
CA GLY A 44 -6.61 9.25 3.84
C GLY A 44 -5.76 9.86 2.72
N ASN A 45 -4.45 9.63 2.74
CA ASN A 45 -3.55 10.24 1.77
C ASN A 45 -3.65 9.56 0.39
N ALA A 46 -3.90 8.25 0.33
CA ALA A 46 -4.18 7.58 -0.95
C ALA A 46 -5.50 8.05 -1.55
N THR A 47 -6.51 8.28 -0.71
CA THR A 47 -7.82 8.84 -1.09
C THR A 47 -7.66 10.20 -1.77
N SER A 48 -7.00 11.16 -1.11
CA SER A 48 -6.74 12.48 -1.68
C SER A 48 -5.81 12.42 -2.89
N GLY A 49 -4.82 11.54 -2.86
CA GLY A 49 -3.83 11.37 -3.92
C GLY A 49 -4.42 10.82 -5.23
N LEU A 50 -5.64 10.27 -5.19
CA LEU A 50 -6.42 9.85 -6.35
C LEU A 50 -7.58 10.80 -6.68
N GLY A 51 -7.57 12.01 -6.13
CA GLY A 51 -8.54 13.05 -6.45
C GLY A 51 -9.89 12.93 -5.75
N ILE A 52 -10.05 12.00 -4.80
CA ILE A 52 -11.29 11.85 -4.06
C ILE A 52 -11.40 12.92 -2.96
N ASN A 53 -12.44 13.73 -3.03
CA ASN A 53 -12.75 14.68 -1.96
C ASN A 53 -13.37 13.97 -0.77
N LYS A 54 -12.66 13.91 0.35
CA LYS A 54 -13.10 13.20 1.56
C LYS A 54 -14.42 13.72 2.14
N ALA A 55 -14.79 14.98 1.86
CA ALA A 55 -16.05 15.55 2.32
C ALA A 55 -17.27 14.97 1.59
N ASP A 56 -17.09 14.45 0.38
CA ASP A 56 -18.15 13.89 -0.46
C ASP A 56 -18.28 12.36 -0.32
N VAL A 57 -17.41 11.73 0.49
CA VAL A 57 -17.42 10.29 0.72
C VAL A 57 -18.60 9.89 1.61
N ARG A 58 -19.53 9.09 1.05
CA ARG A 58 -20.69 8.58 1.79
C ARG A 58 -20.33 7.44 2.72
N TYR A 59 -19.58 6.45 2.23
CA TYR A 59 -19.09 5.30 2.97
C TYR A 59 -17.60 5.14 2.73
N CYS A 60 -16.86 4.86 3.78
CA CYS A 60 -15.42 4.67 3.73
C CYS A 60 -15.02 3.33 4.39
N ILE A 61 -13.74 3.04 4.45
CA ILE A 61 -13.24 1.79 5.05
C ILE A 61 -13.62 1.67 6.55
N TYR A 62 -13.81 2.78 7.27
CA TYR A 62 -14.33 2.74 8.63
C TYR A 62 -15.71 2.08 8.68
N ASP A 63 -16.62 2.46 7.78
CA ASP A 63 -17.98 1.90 7.72
C ASP A 63 -17.96 0.41 7.40
N VAL A 64 -17.03 -0.02 6.57
CA VAL A 64 -16.83 -1.45 6.25
C VAL A 64 -16.35 -2.23 7.47
N LEU A 65 -15.39 -1.67 8.23
CA LEU A 65 -14.79 -2.35 9.38
C LEU A 65 -15.67 -2.35 10.63
N ILE A 66 -16.45 -1.30 10.86
CA ILE A 66 -17.21 -1.07 12.10
C ILE A 66 -18.70 -1.27 11.91
N ASN A 67 -19.27 -0.69 10.84
CA ASN A 67 -20.71 -0.63 10.61
C ASN A 67 -21.23 -1.75 9.70
N ASP A 68 -20.38 -2.72 9.33
CA ASP A 68 -20.69 -3.85 8.44
C ASP A 68 -21.29 -3.42 7.07
N ILE A 69 -20.95 -2.20 6.60
CA ILE A 69 -21.32 -1.75 5.27
C ILE A 69 -20.61 -2.61 4.23
N SER A 70 -21.31 -2.96 3.17
CA SER A 70 -20.72 -3.74 2.07
C SER A 70 -19.52 -3.01 1.46
N PRO A 71 -18.36 -3.67 1.26
CA PRO A 71 -17.21 -3.06 0.59
C PRO A 71 -17.55 -2.63 -0.85
N ILE A 72 -18.58 -3.23 -1.47
CA ILE A 72 -19.08 -2.82 -2.79
C ILE A 72 -19.67 -1.41 -2.72
N ASP A 73 -20.45 -1.12 -1.67
CA ASP A 73 -21.11 0.19 -1.50
C ASP A 73 -20.11 1.30 -1.11
N ALA A 74 -18.97 0.91 -0.51
CA ALA A 74 -17.89 1.82 -0.15
C ALA A 74 -16.86 2.02 -1.27
N THR A 75 -16.95 1.25 -2.37
CA THR A 75 -16.01 1.36 -3.50
C THR A 75 -16.39 2.52 -4.41
N LEU A 76 -15.43 3.37 -4.72
CA LEU A 76 -15.59 4.51 -5.62
C LEU A 76 -14.72 4.34 -6.87
N PRO A 77 -15.18 4.80 -8.05
CA PRO A 77 -14.35 4.90 -9.23
C PRO A 77 -13.29 5.99 -9.05
N THR A 78 -12.17 5.88 -9.76
CA THR A 78 -11.18 6.94 -9.92
C THR A 78 -11.21 7.48 -11.36
N GLU A 79 -10.44 8.53 -11.65
CA GLU A 79 -10.26 9.02 -13.02
C GLU A 79 -9.42 8.08 -13.90
N ILE A 80 -8.78 7.04 -13.31
CA ILE A 80 -7.96 6.07 -14.02
C ILE A 80 -8.81 4.84 -14.33
N GLU A 81 -8.97 4.55 -15.62
CA GLU A 81 -9.68 3.37 -16.07
C GLU A 81 -9.08 2.08 -15.48
N GLY A 82 -9.91 1.19 -14.96
CA GLY A 82 -9.47 -0.05 -14.31
C GLY A 82 -9.00 0.12 -12.86
N LEU A 83 -9.01 1.34 -12.30
CA LEU A 83 -8.66 1.59 -10.90
C LEU A 83 -9.85 2.09 -10.09
N GLN A 84 -10.17 1.40 -9.01
CA GLN A 84 -11.18 1.80 -8.02
C GLN A 84 -10.55 1.92 -6.63
N ILE A 85 -11.23 2.60 -5.70
CA ILE A 85 -10.76 2.81 -4.33
C ILE A 85 -11.86 2.57 -3.30
N ILE A 86 -11.51 1.92 -2.17
CA ILE A 86 -12.24 2.07 -0.91
C ILE A 86 -11.52 3.17 -0.13
N PRO A 87 -12.14 4.36 0.04
CA PRO A 87 -11.47 5.51 0.61
C PRO A 87 -11.36 5.44 2.14
N ALA A 88 -10.44 6.21 2.71
CA ALA A 88 -10.37 6.50 4.13
C ALA A 88 -10.77 7.96 4.43
N THR A 89 -11.35 8.14 5.60
CA THR A 89 -11.60 9.45 6.20
C THR A 89 -11.05 9.48 7.62
N ILE A 90 -11.03 10.65 8.25
CA ILE A 90 -10.56 10.81 9.64
C ILE A 90 -11.34 9.95 10.64
N GLN A 91 -12.56 9.55 10.31
CA GLN A 91 -13.38 8.66 11.15
C GLN A 91 -12.68 7.33 11.42
N LEU A 92 -11.82 6.87 10.50
CA LEU A 92 -11.06 5.63 10.67
C LEU A 92 -10.14 5.65 11.90
N ALA A 93 -9.75 6.82 12.42
CA ALA A 93 -9.01 6.91 13.68
C ALA A 93 -9.81 6.32 14.87
N GLY A 94 -11.15 6.42 14.85
CA GLY A 94 -12.03 5.80 15.82
C GLY A 94 -12.01 4.27 15.78
N ALA A 95 -11.78 3.69 14.61
CA ALA A 95 -11.78 2.23 14.44
C ALA A 95 -10.69 1.54 15.30
N GLU A 96 -9.55 2.19 15.55
CA GLU A 96 -8.51 1.62 16.41
C GLU A 96 -8.99 1.40 17.85
N ILE A 97 -9.92 2.21 18.34
CA ILE A 97 -10.52 2.10 19.67
C ILE A 97 -11.70 1.14 19.63
N GLU A 98 -12.59 1.28 18.65
CA GLU A 98 -13.84 0.53 18.56
C GLU A 98 -13.64 -0.95 18.21
N LEU A 99 -12.55 -1.28 17.52
CA LEU A 99 -12.17 -2.67 17.26
C LEU A 99 -11.65 -3.39 18.52
N VAL A 100 -11.16 -2.68 19.56
CA VAL A 100 -10.56 -3.31 20.76
C VAL A 100 -11.50 -4.33 21.42
N PRO A 101 -12.78 -4.01 21.71
CA PRO A 101 -13.73 -4.96 22.33
C PRO A 101 -14.32 -5.96 21.33
N THR A 102 -14.05 -5.82 20.00
CA THR A 102 -14.71 -6.61 18.97
C THR A 102 -14.10 -8.01 18.86
N ILE A 103 -14.94 -9.04 18.87
CA ILE A 103 -14.51 -10.43 18.64
C ILE A 103 -14.04 -10.59 17.19
N SER A 104 -12.92 -11.29 16.99
CA SER A 104 -12.32 -11.51 15.66
C SER A 104 -11.98 -10.20 14.93
N ARG A 105 -11.59 -9.18 15.67
CA ARG A 105 -11.25 -7.84 15.18
C ARG A 105 -10.10 -7.86 14.15
N GLU A 106 -9.21 -8.83 14.21
CA GLU A 106 -8.04 -8.96 13.32
C GLU A 106 -8.40 -9.45 11.90
N VAL A 107 -9.61 -9.99 11.71
CA VAL A 107 -10.05 -10.58 10.43
C VAL A 107 -11.19 -9.82 9.75
N ARG A 108 -11.54 -8.63 10.26
CA ARG A 108 -12.64 -7.83 9.71
C ARG A 108 -12.41 -7.45 8.24
N LEU A 109 -11.21 -6.93 7.92
CA LEU A 109 -10.85 -6.58 6.56
C LEU A 109 -10.81 -7.81 5.65
N LYS A 110 -10.27 -8.94 6.13
CA LYS A 110 -10.23 -10.18 5.36
C LYS A 110 -11.62 -10.60 4.92
N ARG A 111 -12.59 -10.65 5.86
CA ARG A 111 -13.98 -11.00 5.55
C ARG A 111 -14.63 -10.04 4.56
N ALA A 112 -14.36 -8.74 4.70
CA ALA A 112 -14.86 -7.74 3.76
C ALA A 112 -14.30 -7.96 2.36
N LEU A 113 -12.99 -8.18 2.21
CA LEU A 113 -12.37 -8.37 0.91
C LEU A 113 -12.76 -9.68 0.22
N GLU A 114 -13.10 -10.73 0.97
CA GLU A 114 -13.61 -12.01 0.40
C GLU A 114 -14.85 -11.80 -0.47
N VAL A 115 -15.64 -10.76 -0.22
CA VAL A 115 -16.87 -10.45 -0.98
C VAL A 115 -16.57 -9.81 -2.34
N ILE A 116 -15.42 -9.15 -2.49
CA ILE A 116 -15.17 -8.24 -3.62
C ILE A 116 -13.90 -8.58 -4.42
N LYS A 117 -12.91 -9.25 -3.81
CA LYS A 117 -11.58 -9.45 -4.41
C LYS A 117 -11.60 -10.14 -5.77
N ASP A 118 -12.58 -11.02 -6.02
CA ASP A 118 -12.67 -11.79 -7.27
C ASP A 118 -13.03 -10.92 -8.49
N LYS A 119 -13.40 -9.65 -8.27
CA LYS A 119 -13.65 -8.66 -9.33
C LYS A 119 -12.38 -7.97 -9.82
N TYR A 120 -11.26 -8.17 -9.14
CA TYR A 120 -9.99 -7.49 -9.40
C TYR A 120 -8.88 -8.48 -9.67
N ASP A 121 -7.88 -8.06 -10.45
CA ASP A 121 -6.63 -8.79 -10.60
C ASP A 121 -5.72 -8.53 -9.39
N TYR A 122 -5.76 -7.30 -8.86
CA TYR A 122 -4.97 -6.85 -7.71
C TYR A 122 -5.81 -6.04 -6.74
N VAL A 123 -5.59 -6.27 -5.44
CA VAL A 123 -6.04 -5.41 -4.35
C VAL A 123 -4.81 -4.90 -3.62
N ILE A 124 -4.60 -3.59 -3.63
CA ILE A 124 -3.46 -2.93 -2.97
C ILE A 124 -3.96 -2.23 -1.71
N ILE A 125 -3.37 -2.53 -0.55
CA ILE A 125 -3.76 -1.94 0.73
C ILE A 125 -2.69 -0.95 1.18
N ASP A 126 -3.03 0.33 1.33
CA ASP A 126 -2.15 1.38 1.86
C ASP A 126 -2.28 1.49 3.37
N CYS A 127 -1.21 1.19 4.11
CA CYS A 127 -1.21 1.12 5.56
C CYS A 127 -0.69 2.40 6.24
N PRO A 128 -1.21 2.73 7.46
CA PRO A 128 -0.65 3.78 8.29
C PRO A 128 0.80 3.46 8.73
N PRO A 129 1.55 4.47 9.21
CA PRO A 129 2.89 4.29 9.75
C PRO A 129 2.85 3.76 11.21
N SER A 130 2.11 2.69 11.43
CA SER A 130 1.95 2.05 12.74
C SER A 130 1.84 0.53 12.56
N LEU A 131 2.05 -0.24 13.62
CA LEU A 131 1.83 -1.68 13.67
C LEU A 131 0.58 -2.01 14.52
N GLY A 132 -0.40 -1.09 14.52
CA GLY A 132 -1.67 -1.23 15.21
C GLY A 132 -2.65 -2.21 14.55
N ILE A 133 -3.88 -2.21 15.04
CA ILE A 133 -4.92 -3.17 14.61
C ILE A 133 -5.28 -3.01 13.12
N LEU A 134 -5.17 -1.82 12.54
CA LEU A 134 -5.43 -1.59 11.11
C LEU A 134 -4.36 -2.29 10.25
N THR A 135 -3.08 -2.17 10.61
CA THR A 135 -2.00 -2.88 9.92
C THR A 135 -2.10 -4.39 10.11
N VAL A 136 -2.48 -4.88 11.29
CA VAL A 136 -2.73 -6.32 11.53
C VAL A 136 -3.86 -6.81 10.65
N ASN A 137 -4.97 -6.07 10.51
CA ASN A 137 -6.07 -6.41 9.58
C ASN A 137 -5.58 -6.51 8.14
N SER A 138 -4.76 -5.55 7.70
CA SER A 138 -4.20 -5.54 6.35
C SER A 138 -3.35 -6.77 6.08
N LEU A 139 -2.40 -7.09 6.98
CA LEU A 139 -1.55 -8.27 6.86
C LEU A 139 -2.35 -9.58 6.93
N THR A 140 -3.41 -9.63 7.75
CA THR A 140 -4.28 -10.80 7.86
C THR A 140 -5.10 -11.04 6.60
N ALA A 141 -5.48 -9.97 5.90
CA ALA A 141 -6.27 -10.02 4.68
C ALA A 141 -5.45 -10.26 3.41
N SER A 142 -4.11 -10.17 3.47
CA SER A 142 -3.25 -10.16 2.30
C SER A 142 -2.61 -11.51 1.99
N ASP A 143 -2.32 -11.71 0.69
CA ASP A 143 -1.49 -12.81 0.23
C ASP A 143 0.00 -12.50 0.46
N SER A 144 0.35 -11.20 0.34
CA SER A 144 1.74 -10.78 0.51
C SER A 144 1.88 -9.33 0.98
N VAL A 145 3.09 -8.96 1.44
CA VAL A 145 3.43 -7.62 1.88
C VAL A 145 4.61 -7.05 1.08
N LEU A 146 4.41 -5.88 0.47
CA LEU A 146 5.43 -5.07 -0.16
C LEU A 146 5.96 -4.07 0.87
N ILE A 147 7.28 -4.03 1.06
CA ILE A 147 7.93 -3.24 2.11
C ILE A 147 8.76 -2.13 1.46
N PRO A 148 8.26 -0.88 1.40
CA PRO A 148 9.08 0.25 0.97
C PRO A 148 10.12 0.59 2.03
N ILE A 149 11.38 0.75 1.61
CA ILE A 149 12.50 1.13 2.49
C ILE A 149 13.21 2.34 1.87
N GLN A 150 13.25 3.44 2.62
CA GLN A 150 13.97 4.64 2.20
C GLN A 150 15.48 4.42 2.31
N CYS A 151 16.24 4.82 1.27
CA CYS A 151 17.70 4.69 1.21
C CYS A 151 18.42 5.73 2.10
N GLU A 152 18.22 5.65 3.42
CA GLU A 152 18.83 6.52 4.44
C GLU A 152 19.47 5.70 5.57
N TYR A 153 20.31 6.32 6.40
CA TYR A 153 21.10 5.67 7.45
C TYR A 153 20.31 4.76 8.39
N TYR A 154 19.10 5.17 8.76
CA TYR A 154 18.20 4.38 9.62
C TYR A 154 17.23 3.48 8.83
N ALA A 155 17.61 3.04 7.64
CA ALA A 155 16.76 2.26 6.76
C ALA A 155 16.27 0.95 7.39
N LEU A 156 17.10 0.27 8.14
CA LEU A 156 16.82 -1.00 8.80
C LEU A 156 16.28 -0.85 10.24
N GLU A 157 16.32 0.38 10.80
CA GLU A 157 15.72 0.65 12.10
C GLU A 157 14.20 0.53 12.00
N GLY A 158 13.58 -0.14 12.93
CA GLY A 158 12.13 -0.42 12.90
C GLY A 158 11.71 -1.58 11.98
N LEU A 159 12.54 -1.99 11.01
CA LEU A 159 12.23 -3.14 10.15
C LEU A 159 12.07 -4.44 10.95
N SER A 160 12.88 -4.62 11.98
CA SER A 160 12.80 -5.77 12.89
C SER A 160 11.42 -5.90 13.56
N GLN A 161 10.80 -4.79 13.93
CA GLN A 161 9.46 -4.78 14.53
C GLN A 161 8.39 -5.17 13.50
N LEU A 162 8.47 -4.64 12.26
CA LEU A 162 7.57 -5.03 11.19
C LEU A 162 7.71 -6.54 10.88
N LEU A 163 8.94 -7.04 10.73
CA LEU A 163 9.17 -8.46 10.46
C LEU A 163 8.68 -9.35 11.61
N ASN A 164 8.82 -8.91 12.86
CA ASN A 164 8.25 -9.62 13.99
C ASN A 164 6.71 -9.63 13.94
N THR A 165 6.08 -8.50 13.61
CA THR A 165 4.62 -8.43 13.41
C THR A 165 4.17 -9.36 12.29
N ILE A 166 4.86 -9.38 11.15
CA ILE A 166 4.58 -10.32 10.04
C ILE A 166 4.65 -11.77 10.52
N ARG A 167 5.70 -12.15 11.28
CA ARG A 167 5.84 -13.50 11.84
C ARG A 167 4.71 -13.87 12.81
N LEU A 168 4.26 -12.92 13.64
CA LEU A 168 3.12 -13.15 14.54
C LEU A 168 1.82 -13.35 13.75
N VAL A 169 1.58 -12.55 12.71
CA VAL A 169 0.43 -12.73 11.81
C VAL A 169 0.51 -14.07 11.10
N GLN A 170 1.66 -14.46 10.55
CA GLN A 170 1.87 -15.76 9.91
C GLN A 170 1.58 -16.92 10.87
N LYS A 171 1.99 -16.80 12.12
CA LYS A 171 1.81 -17.85 13.13
C LYS A 171 0.37 -18.02 13.58
N HIS A 172 -0.39 -16.93 13.71
CA HIS A 172 -1.66 -16.94 14.43
C HIS A 172 -2.90 -16.59 13.59
N LEU A 173 -2.74 -15.85 12.47
CA LEU A 173 -3.86 -15.26 11.73
C LEU A 173 -3.86 -15.62 10.24
N ASN A 174 -2.68 -15.62 9.58
CA ASN A 174 -2.56 -15.84 8.14
C ASN A 174 -1.24 -16.56 7.82
N ASN A 175 -1.24 -17.87 7.85
CA ASN A 175 -0.06 -18.69 7.62
C ASN A 175 0.47 -18.67 6.17
N GLN A 176 -0.31 -18.13 5.23
CA GLN A 176 0.07 -18.01 3.81
C GLN A 176 0.70 -16.64 3.49
N LEU A 177 0.65 -15.68 4.42
CA LEU A 177 1.23 -14.36 4.19
C LEU A 177 2.71 -14.48 3.82
N ALA A 178 3.08 -13.93 2.67
CA ALA A 178 4.46 -13.93 2.18
C ALA A 178 5.03 -12.49 2.13
N ILE A 179 6.35 -12.35 2.06
CA ILE A 179 6.96 -11.09 1.64
C ILE A 179 6.91 -11.05 0.12
N GLU A 180 6.18 -10.09 -0.45
CA GLU A 180 6.10 -9.83 -1.88
C GLU A 180 7.45 -9.39 -2.40
N GLY A 181 7.95 -8.34 -1.78
CA GLY A 181 9.26 -7.78 -2.10
C GLY A 181 9.56 -6.56 -1.25
N VAL A 182 10.81 -6.16 -1.31
CA VAL A 182 11.34 -4.94 -0.68
C VAL A 182 11.63 -3.93 -1.77
N LEU A 183 11.00 -2.76 -1.67
CA LEU A 183 11.17 -1.66 -2.62
C LEU A 183 12.06 -0.59 -2.02
N LEU A 184 13.22 -0.37 -2.62
CA LEU A 184 14.11 0.72 -2.25
C LEU A 184 13.56 2.05 -2.81
N THR A 185 13.40 3.04 -1.93
CA THR A 185 12.78 4.33 -2.27
C THR A 185 13.69 5.51 -1.96
N MET A 186 13.40 6.65 -2.62
CA MET A 186 14.07 7.94 -2.39
C MET A 186 15.60 7.87 -2.49
N LEU A 187 16.11 7.03 -3.39
CA LEU A 187 17.54 6.95 -3.63
C LEU A 187 18.07 8.29 -4.15
N ASP A 188 19.06 8.84 -3.47
CA ASP A 188 19.94 9.88 -4.00
C ASP A 188 21.25 9.24 -4.47
N ALA A 189 21.36 9.05 -5.79
CA ALA A 189 22.52 8.40 -6.40
C ALA A 189 23.84 9.17 -6.22
N ARG A 190 23.80 10.42 -5.72
CA ARG A 190 25.01 11.25 -5.46
C ARG A 190 25.70 10.90 -4.15
N THR A 191 25.06 10.08 -3.30
CA THR A 191 25.55 9.76 -1.97
C THR A 191 26.05 8.32 -1.88
N ASN A 192 27.25 8.09 -1.32
CA ASN A 192 27.75 6.76 -1.02
C ASN A 192 26.88 6.02 0.01
N LEU A 193 26.20 6.77 0.87
CA LEU A 193 25.29 6.21 1.88
C LEU A 193 24.15 5.40 1.23
N GLY A 194 23.54 5.92 0.14
CA GLY A 194 22.49 5.22 -0.57
C GLY A 194 22.95 3.86 -1.09
N ILE A 195 24.18 3.78 -1.60
CA ILE A 195 24.77 2.52 -2.11
C ILE A 195 24.98 1.52 -0.97
N GLN A 196 25.52 1.95 0.16
CA GLN A 196 25.71 1.09 1.34
C GLN A 196 24.38 0.52 1.87
N VAL A 197 23.34 1.35 1.94
CA VAL A 197 22.01 0.90 2.35
C VAL A 197 21.45 -0.15 1.37
N ILE A 198 21.62 0.04 0.06
CA ILE A 198 21.21 -0.94 -0.95
C ILE A 198 21.91 -2.29 -0.71
N GLU A 199 23.22 -2.28 -0.48
CA GLU A 199 23.99 -3.50 -0.23
C GLU A 199 23.53 -4.22 1.05
N GLU A 200 23.29 -3.50 2.13
CA GLU A 200 22.80 -4.07 3.38
C GLU A 200 21.40 -4.67 3.23
N VAL A 201 20.47 -3.96 2.58
CA VAL A 201 19.12 -4.45 2.32
C VAL A 201 19.17 -5.70 1.42
N LYS A 202 19.97 -5.68 0.35
CA LYS A 202 20.18 -6.85 -0.53
C LYS A 202 20.80 -8.03 0.20
N LYS A 203 21.74 -7.80 1.10
CA LYS A 203 22.34 -8.87 1.92
C LYS A 203 21.32 -9.54 2.83
N TYR A 204 20.36 -8.76 3.38
CA TYR A 204 19.36 -9.27 4.30
C TYR A 204 18.18 -9.95 3.58
N PHE A 205 17.66 -9.35 2.50
CA PHE A 205 16.46 -9.81 1.79
C PHE A 205 16.74 -10.62 0.52
N GLN A 206 17.96 -10.61 0.04
CA GLN A 206 18.42 -11.38 -1.13
C GLN A 206 17.56 -11.14 -2.38
N ASP A 207 16.94 -12.20 -2.90
CA ASP A 207 16.07 -12.21 -4.07
C ASP A 207 14.72 -11.51 -3.88
N LYS A 208 14.38 -11.14 -2.65
CA LYS A 208 13.16 -10.37 -2.34
C LYS A 208 13.28 -8.87 -2.59
N VAL A 209 14.47 -8.35 -2.92
CA VAL A 209 14.62 -6.93 -3.26
C VAL A 209 14.29 -6.72 -4.72
N TYR A 210 13.30 -5.84 -4.99
CA TYR A 210 12.97 -5.45 -6.37
C TYR A 210 14.19 -4.88 -7.09
N ARG A 211 14.29 -5.16 -8.39
CA ARG A 211 15.32 -4.56 -9.26
C ARG A 211 15.07 -3.08 -9.44
N THR A 212 13.79 -2.71 -9.49
CA THR A 212 13.33 -1.32 -9.56
C THR A 212 13.64 -0.59 -8.27
N ILE A 213 14.28 0.58 -8.38
CA ILE A 213 14.58 1.49 -7.26
C ILE A 213 13.92 2.83 -7.56
N ILE A 214 13.14 3.35 -6.62
CA ILE A 214 12.47 4.65 -6.79
C ILE A 214 13.44 5.76 -6.40
N PRO A 215 13.86 6.64 -7.32
CA PRO A 215 14.73 7.75 -6.99
C PRO A 215 13.98 8.87 -6.24
N ARG A 216 14.70 9.74 -5.57
CA ARG A 216 14.14 10.99 -5.08
C ARG A 216 13.69 11.83 -6.28
N ASN A 217 12.40 12.16 -6.35
CA ASN A 217 11.80 12.85 -7.48
C ASN A 217 10.71 13.83 -7.00
N VAL A 218 10.87 15.09 -7.36
CA VAL A 218 9.95 16.18 -6.95
C VAL A 218 8.55 15.97 -7.53
N ARG A 219 8.43 15.46 -8.76
CA ARG A 219 7.14 15.21 -9.41
C ARG A 219 6.28 14.19 -8.63
N LEU A 220 6.91 13.17 -8.01
CA LEU A 220 6.21 12.23 -7.13
C LEU A 220 5.66 12.89 -5.85
N SER A 221 6.26 13.99 -5.41
CA SER A 221 5.79 14.75 -4.25
C SER A 221 4.72 15.79 -4.64
N GLU A 222 4.75 16.28 -5.87
CA GLU A 222 3.78 17.26 -6.39
C GLU A 222 2.46 16.59 -6.81
N ALA A 223 2.50 15.47 -7.50
CA ALA A 223 1.34 14.79 -8.06
C ALA A 223 0.16 14.62 -7.06
N PRO A 224 0.38 14.19 -5.79
CA PRO A 224 -0.72 14.07 -4.82
C PRO A 224 -1.42 15.40 -4.49
N SER A 225 -0.73 16.56 -4.58
CA SER A 225 -1.35 17.88 -4.36
C SER A 225 -2.33 18.27 -5.47
N HIS A 226 -2.24 17.58 -6.62
CA HIS A 226 -3.17 17.70 -7.74
C HIS A 226 -4.19 16.55 -7.79
N GLY A 227 -4.21 15.68 -6.79
CA GLY A 227 -5.10 14.51 -6.76
C GLY A 227 -4.84 13.50 -7.87
N GLN A 228 -3.60 13.40 -8.35
CA GLN A 228 -3.24 12.57 -9.50
C GLN A 228 -2.10 11.59 -9.19
N ALA A 229 -2.19 10.39 -9.75
CA ALA A 229 -1.04 9.50 -9.82
C ALA A 229 0.01 10.05 -10.80
N ILE A 230 1.27 9.65 -10.64
CA ILE A 230 2.38 10.18 -11.43
C ILE A 230 2.21 9.98 -12.94
N ILE A 231 1.63 8.86 -13.35
CA ILE A 231 1.38 8.55 -14.77
C ILE A 231 0.36 9.49 -15.42
N SER A 232 -0.56 10.06 -14.63
CA SER A 232 -1.54 11.08 -15.09
C SER A 232 -0.95 12.48 -14.98
N TYR A 233 -0.19 12.77 -13.92
CA TYR A 233 0.38 14.08 -13.63
C TYR A 233 1.54 14.44 -14.57
N ASP A 234 2.52 13.55 -14.71
CA ASP A 234 3.68 13.73 -15.59
C ASP A 234 4.14 12.38 -16.15
N PRO A 235 3.48 11.89 -17.23
CA PRO A 235 3.73 10.57 -17.80
C PRO A 235 5.15 10.38 -18.38
N ARG A 236 5.88 11.49 -18.59
CA ARG A 236 7.25 11.45 -19.11
C ARG A 236 8.30 11.58 -18.02
N SER A 237 7.88 11.74 -16.77
CA SER A 237 8.81 11.84 -15.64
C SER A 237 9.52 10.53 -15.35
N ARG A 238 10.71 10.62 -14.76
CA ARG A 238 11.40 9.43 -14.26
C ARG A 238 10.57 8.69 -13.20
N GLY A 239 9.70 9.40 -12.45
CA GLY A 239 8.77 8.80 -11.51
C GLY A 239 7.76 7.87 -12.19
N ALA A 240 7.17 8.29 -13.31
CA ALA A 240 6.23 7.48 -14.08
C ALA A 240 6.92 6.24 -14.67
N GLU A 241 8.10 6.41 -15.23
CA GLU A 241 8.90 5.31 -15.80
C GLU A 241 9.17 4.23 -14.75
N VAL A 242 9.74 4.59 -13.60
CA VAL A 242 10.14 3.60 -12.59
C VAL A 242 8.95 2.90 -11.91
N TYR A 243 7.80 3.57 -11.71
CA TYR A 243 6.60 2.89 -11.22
C TYR A 243 5.97 1.98 -12.27
N THR A 244 6.09 2.32 -13.56
CA THR A 244 5.70 1.41 -14.65
C THR A 244 6.58 0.15 -14.66
N ASP A 245 7.90 0.31 -14.47
CA ASP A 245 8.82 -0.82 -14.37
C ASP A 245 8.54 -1.68 -13.14
N LEU A 246 8.24 -1.06 -11.99
CA LEU A 246 7.80 -1.79 -10.80
C LEU A 246 6.51 -2.59 -11.05
N ALA A 247 5.54 -2.00 -11.74
CA ALA A 247 4.29 -2.69 -12.06
C ALA A 247 4.53 -3.90 -12.97
N LYS A 248 5.41 -3.78 -13.96
CA LYS A 248 5.83 -4.91 -14.80
C LYS A 248 6.50 -6.01 -13.97
N GLU A 249 7.40 -5.63 -13.06
CA GLU A 249 8.11 -6.57 -12.17
C GLU A 249 7.13 -7.31 -11.26
N VAL A 250 6.09 -6.64 -10.75
CA VAL A 250 5.01 -7.25 -9.92
C VAL A 250 4.14 -8.20 -10.75
N VAL A 251 3.88 -7.89 -12.02
CA VAL A 251 3.12 -8.77 -12.95
C VAL A 251 3.98 -9.93 -13.45
N GLY A 252 5.31 -9.81 -13.43
CA GLY A 252 6.26 -10.83 -13.91
C GLY A 252 6.51 -10.76 -15.42
N ILE A 253 6.50 -9.58 -16.03
CA ILE A 253 6.75 -9.32 -17.45
C ILE A 253 7.88 -8.33 -17.66
#